data_5e03dac51cd913b97a40e172c39f4268
#
_entry.id   5e03dac51cd913b97a40e172c39f4268
#
_cell.length_a   1.000
_cell.length_b   1.000
_cell.length_c   1.000
_cell.angle_alpha   90.00
_cell.angle_beta   90.00
_cell.angle_gamma   90.00
#
_symmetry.space_group_name_H-M   'P 1'
#
loop_
_entity.id
_entity.type
_entity.pdbx_description
1 polymer ?
#
loop_
_entity_poly.entity_id
_entity_poly.type
_entity_poly.pdbx_seq_one_letter_code
_entity_poly.pdbx_strand_id
1 'polypeptide(L)'
;MIEVRFHGRGGQGAVTLAELIAQAAIKSNMYAQAFPSFGPERRGAPVQAFLRVSDRPIRLRAKVYHPNNVVILDATLLGVVNPSEGLKEGGFVVINSNKSEDELKNLFPGCNIAVVDATHIAKEELGVPITNTTMLGALVKASNIVDIEMLEEPVRERFGVVAQRNINAYKRAFNETKIIKA
;
A
#
# COMPACT_ATOMS: atom_id res chain seq x y z
N MET A 1 -2.21 16.10 6.88
CA MET A 1 -1.92 14.72 7.33
C MET A 1 -2.62 13.75 6.38
N ILE A 2 -1.87 12.79 5.84
CA ILE A 2 -2.38 11.71 4.99
C ILE A 2 -2.41 10.44 5.81
N GLU A 3 -3.54 9.72 5.78
CA GLU A 3 -3.75 8.47 6.50
C GLU A 3 -3.99 7.32 5.51
N VAL A 4 -3.30 6.22 5.71
CA VAL A 4 -3.40 5.03 4.86
C VAL A 4 -3.70 3.81 5.71
N ARG A 5 -4.60 2.95 5.22
CA ARG A 5 -4.91 1.66 5.82
C ARG A 5 -4.55 0.55 4.82
N PHE A 6 -3.72 -0.37 5.26
CA PHE A 6 -3.30 -1.51 4.48
C PHE A 6 -4.08 -2.75 4.90
N HIS A 7 -4.55 -3.51 3.92
CA HIS A 7 -5.21 -4.80 4.09
C HIS A 7 -4.40 -5.89 3.41
N GLY A 8 -4.08 -6.91 4.17
CA GLY A 8 -3.35 -8.08 3.70
C GLY A 8 -3.70 -9.31 4.53
N ARG A 9 -3.00 -10.41 4.27
CA ARG A 9 -3.03 -11.59 5.13
C ARG A 9 -1.76 -11.64 5.96
N GLY A 10 -1.83 -12.26 7.12
CA GLY A 10 -0.66 -12.48 7.98
C GLY A 10 0.49 -13.11 7.20
N GLY A 11 1.65 -12.46 7.20
CA GLY A 11 2.84 -12.84 6.43
C GLY A 11 3.00 -12.16 5.07
N GLN A 12 2.04 -11.35 4.58
CA GLN A 12 2.16 -10.63 3.30
C GLN A 12 2.90 -9.28 3.40
N GLY A 13 3.36 -8.88 4.57
CA GLY A 13 4.21 -7.71 4.75
C GLY A 13 3.50 -6.34 4.71
N ALA A 14 2.22 -6.26 5.10
CA ALA A 14 1.48 -5.00 5.18
C ALA A 14 2.17 -3.97 6.10
N VAL A 15 2.71 -4.42 7.24
CA VAL A 15 3.46 -3.56 8.18
C VAL A 15 4.76 -3.07 7.56
N THR A 16 5.51 -3.97 6.91
CA THR A 16 6.76 -3.60 6.21
C THR A 16 6.53 -2.51 5.16
N LEU A 17 5.42 -2.61 4.40
CA LEU A 17 5.05 -1.60 3.41
C LEU A 17 4.81 -0.23 4.06
N ALA A 18 4.05 -0.21 5.16
CA ALA A 18 3.80 1.02 5.92
C ALA A 18 5.10 1.62 6.50
N GLU A 19 6.00 0.79 7.03
CA GLU A 19 7.30 1.19 7.57
C GLU A 19 8.22 1.81 6.52
N LEU A 20 8.30 1.23 5.32
CA LEU A 20 9.14 1.75 4.23
C LEU A 20 8.70 3.15 3.79
N ILE A 21 7.39 3.39 3.66
CA ILE A 21 6.89 4.73 3.35
C ILE A 21 7.14 5.69 4.51
N ALA A 22 6.96 5.25 5.77
CA ALA A 22 7.24 6.09 6.92
C ALA A 22 8.71 6.52 6.95
N GLN A 23 9.65 5.61 6.66
CA GLN A 23 11.07 5.93 6.57
C GLN A 23 11.38 6.93 5.45
N ALA A 24 10.81 6.74 4.25
CA ALA A 24 10.95 7.67 3.14
C ALA A 24 10.39 9.06 3.48
N ALA A 25 9.22 9.12 4.14
CA ALA A 25 8.63 10.38 4.59
C ALA A 25 9.50 11.12 5.62
N ILE A 26 10.06 10.40 6.60
CA ILE A 26 10.97 10.96 7.60
C ILE A 26 12.23 11.52 6.94
N LYS A 27 12.80 10.81 5.97
CA LYS A 27 13.97 11.30 5.18
C LYS A 27 13.61 12.54 4.34
N SER A 28 12.35 12.75 4.04
CA SER A 28 11.81 13.96 3.38
C SER A 28 11.42 15.06 4.36
N ASN A 29 11.91 15.03 5.60
CA ASN A 29 11.59 15.99 6.68
C ASN A 29 10.10 16.04 7.06
N MET A 30 9.37 14.96 6.83
CA MET A 30 7.98 14.79 7.29
C MET A 30 7.94 14.00 8.59
N TYR A 31 6.84 14.11 9.31
CA TYR A 31 6.51 13.24 10.43
C TYR A 31 5.74 12.02 9.91
N ALA A 32 6.12 10.84 10.36
CA ALA A 32 5.42 9.62 9.98
C ALA A 32 5.23 8.67 11.17
N GLN A 33 4.19 7.85 11.09
CA GLN A 33 3.84 6.83 12.06
C GLN A 33 3.31 5.62 11.33
N ALA A 34 3.97 4.47 11.46
CA ALA A 34 3.54 3.18 10.93
C ALA A 34 3.35 2.20 12.08
N PHE A 35 2.24 1.46 12.09
CA PHE A 35 1.95 0.50 13.15
C PHE A 35 0.96 -0.57 12.67
N PRO A 36 1.05 -1.82 13.22
CA PRO A 36 0.07 -2.87 12.95
C PRO A 36 -1.26 -2.63 13.69
N SER A 37 -2.32 -3.26 13.20
CA SER A 37 -3.51 -3.49 14.02
C SER A 37 -3.19 -4.58 15.03
N PHE A 38 -3.24 -4.25 16.31
CA PHE A 38 -3.06 -5.24 17.37
C PHE A 38 -4.26 -6.19 17.43
N GLY A 39 -3.99 -7.48 17.36
CA GLY A 39 -4.99 -8.55 17.44
C GLY A 39 -4.29 -9.91 17.42
N PRO A 40 -5.01 -11.03 17.61
CA PRO A 40 -4.43 -12.36 17.49
C PRO A 40 -4.08 -12.64 16.03
N GLU A 41 -2.88 -12.20 15.63
CA GLU A 41 -2.38 -12.43 14.27
C GLU A 41 -2.08 -13.90 14.04
N ARG A 42 -2.74 -14.49 13.05
CA ARG A 42 -2.46 -15.84 12.57
C ARG A 42 -2.01 -15.76 11.12
N ARG A 43 -1.06 -16.58 10.73
CA ARG A 43 -0.62 -16.70 9.34
C ARG A 43 -1.82 -16.95 8.43
N GLY A 44 -1.97 -16.14 7.37
CA GLY A 44 -3.09 -16.22 6.42
C GLY A 44 -4.38 -15.54 6.85
N ALA A 45 -4.55 -15.16 8.12
CA ALA A 45 -5.72 -14.39 8.57
C ALA A 45 -5.69 -12.95 8.04
N PRO A 46 -6.85 -12.28 7.86
CA PRO A 46 -6.89 -10.86 7.53
C PRO A 46 -6.18 -10.02 8.58
N VAL A 47 -5.25 -9.16 8.14
CA VAL A 47 -4.51 -8.23 8.99
C VAL A 47 -4.59 -6.82 8.43
N GLN A 48 -4.43 -5.84 9.30
CA GLN A 48 -4.34 -4.43 8.93
C GLN A 48 -3.03 -3.82 9.43
N ALA A 49 -2.51 -2.87 8.67
CA ALA A 49 -1.49 -1.95 9.12
C ALA A 49 -1.92 -0.52 8.79
N PHE A 50 -1.33 0.43 9.47
CA PHE A 50 -1.70 1.84 9.36
C PHE A 50 -0.46 2.69 9.16
N LEU A 51 -0.63 3.76 8.39
CA LEU A 51 0.39 4.76 8.16
C LEU A 51 -0.24 6.15 8.29
N ARG A 52 0.47 7.05 8.94
CA ARG A 52 0.21 8.49 8.94
C ARG A 52 1.45 9.22 8.48
N VAL A 53 1.29 10.18 7.60
CA VAL A 53 2.34 11.11 7.16
C VAL A 53 1.83 12.54 7.29
N SER A 54 2.63 13.43 7.87
CA SER A 54 2.21 14.80 8.18
C SER A 54 3.38 15.77 8.13
N ASP A 55 3.10 17.02 7.83
CA ASP A 55 4.01 18.16 7.97
C ASP A 55 4.19 18.63 9.42
N ARG A 56 3.40 18.09 10.35
CA ARG A 56 3.37 18.43 11.79
C ARG A 56 3.48 17.18 12.65
N PRO A 57 3.94 17.30 13.91
CA PRO A 57 4.04 16.18 14.83
C PRO A 57 2.72 15.43 15.00
N ILE A 58 2.78 14.09 14.88
CA ILE A 58 1.62 13.21 14.99
C ILE A 58 1.46 12.76 16.45
N ARG A 59 0.38 13.17 17.09
CA ARG A 59 0.07 12.80 18.48
C ARG A 59 -1.03 11.74 18.61
N LEU A 60 -1.69 11.40 17.50
CA LEU A 60 -2.75 10.39 17.45
C LEU A 60 -2.19 8.99 17.68
N ARG A 61 -2.88 8.18 18.52
CA ARG A 61 -2.53 6.78 18.79
C ARG A 61 -3.65 5.80 18.43
N ALA A 62 -4.79 6.29 17.94
CA ALA A 62 -5.90 5.47 17.51
C ALA A 62 -5.64 4.81 16.15
N LYS A 63 -6.38 3.74 15.82
CA LYS A 63 -6.43 3.16 14.48
C LYS A 63 -6.90 4.20 13.45
N VAL A 64 -6.61 3.95 12.18
CA VAL A 64 -7.11 4.78 11.07
C VAL A 64 -8.49 4.27 10.66
N TYR A 65 -9.52 4.99 11.07
CA TYR A 65 -10.92 4.68 10.73
C TYR A 65 -11.35 5.32 9.42
N HIS A 66 -10.85 6.52 9.11
CA HIS A 66 -11.19 7.29 7.91
C HIS A 66 -9.92 7.55 7.08
N PRO A 67 -9.42 6.56 6.33
CA PRO A 67 -8.20 6.70 5.55
C PRO A 67 -8.41 7.62 4.33
N ASN A 68 -7.33 8.28 3.89
CA ASN A 68 -7.27 8.94 2.58
C ASN A 68 -7.05 7.90 1.47
N ASN A 69 -6.32 6.83 1.78
CA ASN A 69 -6.07 5.75 0.83
C ASN A 69 -6.16 4.39 1.54
N VAL A 70 -6.66 3.40 0.83
CA VAL A 70 -6.71 2.00 1.26
C VAL A 70 -5.86 1.19 0.31
N VAL A 71 -4.98 0.34 0.84
CA VAL A 71 -4.14 -0.56 0.03
C VAL A 71 -4.58 -2.00 0.27
N ILE A 72 -4.87 -2.73 -0.80
CA ILE A 72 -5.33 -4.12 -0.78
C ILE A 72 -4.26 -4.99 -1.44
N LEU A 73 -3.49 -5.71 -0.63
CA LEU A 73 -2.41 -6.60 -1.09
C LEU A 73 -2.95 -7.88 -1.71
N ASP A 74 -4.13 -8.31 -1.28
CA ASP A 74 -4.74 -9.58 -1.66
C ASP A 74 -6.23 -9.38 -1.92
N ALA A 75 -6.63 -9.46 -3.19
CA ALA A 75 -8.02 -9.27 -3.61
C ALA A 75 -8.99 -10.34 -3.04
N THR A 76 -8.49 -11.49 -2.58
CA THR A 76 -9.34 -12.51 -1.92
C THR A 76 -9.92 -12.04 -0.59
N LEU A 77 -9.39 -10.95 -0.02
CA LEU A 77 -9.94 -10.33 1.18
C LEU A 77 -11.31 -9.70 0.98
N LEU A 78 -11.68 -9.33 -0.26
CA LEU A 78 -12.97 -8.70 -0.57
C LEU A 78 -14.17 -9.58 -0.23
N GLY A 79 -13.99 -10.89 -0.13
CA GLY A 79 -15.03 -11.83 0.31
C GLY A 79 -15.22 -11.92 1.83
N VAL A 80 -14.35 -11.31 2.63
CA VAL A 80 -14.33 -11.46 4.11
C VAL A 80 -14.35 -10.12 4.84
N VAL A 81 -13.87 -9.05 4.22
CA VAL A 81 -13.82 -7.70 4.82
C VAL A 81 -14.25 -6.67 3.78
N ASN A 82 -14.67 -5.49 4.24
CA ASN A 82 -14.90 -4.32 3.40
C ASN A 82 -13.72 -3.34 3.54
N PRO A 83 -12.69 -3.41 2.68
CA PRO A 83 -11.52 -2.57 2.83
C PRO A 83 -11.79 -1.08 2.56
N SER A 84 -12.82 -0.75 1.79
CA SER A 84 -13.16 0.65 1.45
C SER A 84 -14.01 1.35 2.53
N GLU A 85 -14.41 0.63 3.59
CA GLU A 85 -15.19 1.22 4.69
C GLU A 85 -14.47 2.43 5.28
N GLY A 86 -15.16 3.57 5.37
CA GLY A 86 -14.64 4.82 5.91
C GLY A 86 -13.63 5.55 5.01
N LEU A 87 -13.41 5.11 3.78
CA LEU A 87 -12.57 5.84 2.82
C LEU A 87 -13.11 7.26 2.64
N LYS A 88 -12.24 8.25 2.76
CA LYS A 88 -12.62 9.66 2.58
C LYS A 88 -12.98 9.93 1.12
N GLU A 89 -13.85 10.91 0.91
CA GLU A 89 -14.18 11.41 -0.42
C GLU A 89 -12.91 11.82 -1.18
N GLY A 90 -12.82 11.45 -2.46
CA GLY A 90 -11.63 11.67 -3.29
C GLY A 90 -10.46 10.74 -2.99
N GLY A 91 -10.56 9.88 -1.98
CA GLY A 91 -9.55 8.90 -1.63
C GLY A 91 -9.44 7.76 -2.65
N PHE A 92 -8.35 6.99 -2.55
CA PHE A 92 -8.07 5.89 -3.47
C PHE A 92 -8.18 4.52 -2.80
N VAL A 93 -8.76 3.58 -3.55
CA VAL A 93 -8.57 2.14 -3.35
C VAL A 93 -7.40 1.71 -4.24
N VAL A 94 -6.26 1.38 -3.64
CA VAL A 94 -5.06 0.87 -4.32
C VAL A 94 -5.07 -0.64 -4.22
N ILE A 95 -5.20 -1.34 -5.35
CA ILE A 95 -5.45 -2.78 -5.34
C ILE A 95 -4.50 -3.56 -6.25
N ASN A 96 -3.98 -4.68 -5.72
CA ASN A 96 -3.32 -5.72 -6.50
C ASN A 96 -4.38 -6.60 -7.17
N SER A 97 -4.59 -6.41 -8.48
CA SER A 97 -5.60 -7.13 -9.24
C SER A 97 -5.31 -7.08 -10.73
N ASN A 98 -5.76 -8.11 -11.44
CA ASN A 98 -5.80 -8.18 -12.91
C ASN A 98 -7.22 -8.05 -13.48
N LYS A 99 -8.19 -7.64 -12.65
CA LYS A 99 -9.59 -7.43 -13.06
C LYS A 99 -9.73 -6.25 -14.00
N SER A 100 -10.78 -6.31 -14.84
CA SER A 100 -11.15 -5.21 -15.72
C SER A 100 -11.62 -3.98 -14.94
N GLU A 101 -11.63 -2.83 -15.61
CA GLU A 101 -12.12 -1.57 -15.03
C GLU A 101 -13.57 -1.68 -14.57
N ASP A 102 -14.43 -2.30 -15.37
CA ASP A 102 -15.86 -2.46 -15.06
C ASP A 102 -16.07 -3.35 -13.82
N GLU A 103 -15.32 -4.44 -13.70
CA GLU A 103 -15.36 -5.29 -12.50
C GLU A 103 -14.93 -4.51 -11.25
N LEU A 104 -13.88 -3.69 -11.37
CA LEU A 104 -13.38 -2.91 -10.23
C LEU A 104 -14.34 -1.77 -9.85
N LYS A 105 -14.96 -1.09 -10.82
CA LYS A 105 -16.00 -0.08 -10.54
C LYS A 105 -17.23 -0.69 -9.86
N ASN A 106 -17.60 -1.91 -10.23
CA ASN A 106 -18.69 -2.63 -9.55
C ASN A 106 -18.33 -3.04 -8.11
N LEU A 107 -17.05 -3.37 -7.85
CA LEU A 107 -16.57 -3.72 -6.50
C LEU A 107 -16.43 -2.49 -5.59
N PHE A 108 -16.09 -1.33 -6.14
CA PHE A 108 -15.83 -0.09 -5.41
C PHE A 108 -16.61 1.09 -6.00
N PRO A 109 -17.94 1.07 -5.94
CA PRO A 109 -18.77 2.11 -6.55
C PRO A 109 -18.47 3.47 -5.93
N GLY A 110 -18.25 4.49 -6.78
CA GLY A 110 -17.98 5.86 -6.35
C GLY A 110 -16.59 6.09 -5.74
N CYS A 111 -15.68 5.13 -5.82
CA CYS A 111 -14.29 5.29 -5.35
C CYS A 111 -13.33 5.55 -6.51
N ASN A 112 -12.31 6.36 -6.29
CA ASN A 112 -11.14 6.35 -7.18
C ASN A 112 -10.35 5.06 -6.94
N ILE A 113 -9.84 4.45 -8.02
CA ILE A 113 -9.13 3.18 -7.95
C ILE A 113 -7.76 3.32 -8.61
N ALA A 114 -6.74 2.80 -7.96
CA ALA A 114 -5.42 2.59 -8.55
C ALA A 114 -5.16 1.09 -8.60
N VAL A 115 -5.09 0.53 -9.79
CA VAL A 115 -4.95 -0.92 -10.00
C VAL A 115 -3.64 -1.27 -10.69
N VAL A 116 -3.01 -2.33 -10.22
CA VAL A 116 -1.83 -2.93 -10.84
C VAL A 116 -1.81 -4.43 -10.58
N ASP A 117 -1.35 -5.23 -11.55
CA ASP A 117 -1.05 -6.65 -11.32
C ASP A 117 0.34 -6.78 -10.68
N ALA A 118 0.39 -6.44 -9.40
CA ALA A 118 1.62 -6.53 -8.61
C ALA A 118 2.13 -7.98 -8.47
N THR A 119 1.23 -8.96 -8.58
CA THR A 119 1.59 -10.38 -8.53
C THR A 119 2.39 -10.78 -9.75
N HIS A 120 2.00 -10.33 -10.93
CA HIS A 120 2.72 -10.56 -12.18
C HIS A 120 4.10 -9.90 -12.13
N ILE A 121 4.14 -8.60 -11.81
CA ILE A 121 5.40 -7.84 -11.69
C ILE A 121 6.35 -8.51 -10.68
N ALA A 122 5.87 -8.89 -9.50
CA ALA A 122 6.69 -9.52 -8.48
C ALA A 122 7.28 -10.87 -8.94
N LYS A 123 6.52 -11.68 -9.68
CA LYS A 123 7.03 -12.93 -10.25
C LYS A 123 8.16 -12.69 -11.24
N GLU A 124 8.04 -11.68 -12.10
CA GLU A 124 9.06 -11.36 -13.11
C GLU A 124 10.31 -10.72 -12.48
N GLU A 125 10.16 -9.73 -11.61
CA GLU A 125 11.27 -8.97 -11.05
C GLU A 125 11.95 -9.68 -9.85
N LEU A 126 11.15 -10.33 -8.98
CA LEU A 126 11.63 -10.96 -7.75
C LEU A 126 11.78 -12.48 -7.88
N GLY A 127 11.13 -13.10 -8.86
CA GLY A 127 11.04 -14.56 -8.99
C GLY A 127 10.04 -15.22 -8.03
N VAL A 128 9.34 -14.44 -7.21
CA VAL A 128 8.36 -14.92 -6.21
C VAL A 128 7.18 -13.95 -6.14
N PRO A 129 5.95 -14.43 -5.82
CA PRO A 129 4.75 -13.59 -5.79
C PRO A 129 4.62 -12.79 -4.48
N ILE A 130 5.68 -12.11 -4.06
CA ILE A 130 5.70 -11.26 -2.85
C ILE A 130 5.44 -9.83 -3.29
N THR A 131 4.21 -9.36 -3.10
CA THR A 131 3.70 -8.11 -3.70
C THR A 131 3.86 -6.87 -2.84
N ASN A 132 4.31 -7.00 -1.59
CA ASN A 132 4.38 -5.88 -0.66
C ASN A 132 5.19 -4.69 -1.22
N THR A 133 6.46 -4.88 -1.56
CA THR A 133 7.29 -3.79 -2.11
C THR A 133 6.80 -3.31 -3.47
N THR A 134 6.31 -4.21 -4.31
CA THR A 134 5.73 -3.85 -5.61
C THR A 134 4.57 -2.85 -5.45
N MET A 135 3.70 -3.05 -4.45
CA MET A 135 2.57 -2.17 -4.17
C MET A 135 2.95 -0.77 -3.65
N LEU A 136 4.21 -0.55 -3.24
CA LEU A 136 4.73 0.80 -2.95
C LEU A 136 4.54 1.73 -4.14
N GLY A 137 4.89 1.26 -5.34
CA GLY A 137 4.76 2.03 -6.58
C GLY A 137 3.33 2.47 -6.84
N ALA A 138 2.38 1.54 -6.70
CA ALA A 138 0.96 1.85 -6.91
C ALA A 138 0.43 2.87 -5.90
N LEU A 139 0.80 2.75 -4.63
CA LEU A 139 0.38 3.69 -3.60
C LEU A 139 0.96 5.09 -3.84
N VAL A 140 2.25 5.18 -4.17
CA VAL A 140 2.88 6.48 -4.47
C VAL A 140 2.25 7.12 -5.70
N LYS A 141 1.97 6.35 -6.75
CA LYS A 141 1.28 6.83 -7.97
C LYS A 141 -0.09 7.42 -7.67
N ALA A 142 -0.86 6.77 -6.79
CA ALA A 142 -2.21 7.20 -6.43
C ALA A 142 -2.23 8.43 -5.51
N SER A 143 -1.29 8.49 -4.55
CA SER A 143 -1.38 9.40 -3.41
C SER A 143 -0.36 10.54 -3.40
N ASN A 144 0.73 10.42 -4.15
CA ASN A 144 1.90 11.31 -4.07
C ASN A 144 2.39 11.53 -2.62
N ILE A 145 2.25 10.51 -1.76
CA ILE A 145 2.52 10.60 -0.32
C ILE A 145 4.00 10.86 -0.02
N VAL A 146 4.88 10.38 -0.88
CA VAL A 146 6.33 10.63 -0.90
C VAL A 146 6.81 10.66 -2.36
N ASP A 147 7.99 11.20 -2.61
CA ASP A 147 8.67 11.03 -3.88
C ASP A 147 9.11 9.56 -4.02
N ILE A 148 8.88 8.96 -5.19
CA ILE A 148 9.19 7.55 -5.47
C ILE A 148 10.68 7.23 -5.26
N GLU A 149 11.57 8.18 -5.55
CA GLU A 149 13.02 8.02 -5.37
C GLU A 149 13.44 7.93 -3.89
N MET A 150 12.66 8.53 -2.99
CA MET A 150 12.92 8.48 -1.55
C MET A 150 12.74 7.09 -0.94
N LEU A 151 12.13 6.16 -1.68
CA LEU A 151 11.99 4.76 -1.27
C LEU A 151 13.27 3.93 -1.49
N GLU A 152 14.20 4.38 -2.32
CA GLU A 152 15.37 3.54 -2.67
C GLU A 152 16.23 3.18 -1.45
N GLU A 153 16.57 4.16 -0.63
CA GLU A 153 17.42 3.93 0.52
C GLU A 153 16.75 3.04 1.58
N PRO A 154 15.50 3.28 2.02
CA PRO A 154 14.79 2.36 2.91
C PRO A 154 14.69 0.92 2.37
N VAL A 155 14.48 0.77 1.06
CA VAL A 155 14.42 -0.54 0.41
C VAL A 155 15.81 -1.20 0.39
N ARG A 156 16.90 -0.43 0.12
CA ARG A 156 18.26 -0.95 0.18
C ARG A 156 18.65 -1.40 1.59
N GLU A 157 18.34 -0.61 2.59
CA GLU A 157 18.59 -0.94 4.00
C GLU A 157 17.83 -2.21 4.44
N ARG A 158 16.57 -2.35 4.00
CA ARG A 158 15.71 -3.47 4.41
C ARG A 158 16.05 -4.79 3.72
N PHE A 159 16.38 -4.76 2.42
CA PHE A 159 16.46 -5.95 1.58
C PHE A 159 17.88 -6.31 1.12
N GLY A 160 18.88 -5.47 1.36
CA GLY A 160 20.28 -5.76 1.07
C GLY A 160 20.51 -6.23 -0.37
N VAL A 161 21.02 -7.43 -0.54
CA VAL A 161 21.40 -7.98 -1.85
C VAL A 161 20.24 -8.12 -2.85
N VAL A 162 19.01 -8.25 -2.37
CA VAL A 162 17.81 -8.33 -3.24
C VAL A 162 17.12 -6.99 -3.42
N ALA A 163 17.65 -5.91 -2.88
CA ALA A 163 17.04 -4.58 -2.92
C ALA A 163 16.83 -4.08 -4.34
N GLN A 164 17.79 -4.29 -5.26
CA GLN A 164 17.67 -3.78 -6.62
C GLN A 164 16.46 -4.38 -7.34
N ARG A 165 16.17 -5.66 -7.14
CA ARG A 165 14.97 -6.30 -7.72
C ARG A 165 13.68 -5.69 -7.15
N ASN A 166 13.65 -5.40 -5.86
CA ASN A 166 12.52 -4.73 -5.21
C ASN A 166 12.33 -3.29 -5.73
N ILE A 167 13.42 -2.56 -5.96
CA ILE A 167 13.39 -1.21 -6.56
C ILE A 167 12.81 -1.27 -7.97
N ASN A 168 13.27 -2.20 -8.80
CA ASN A 168 12.75 -2.41 -10.14
C ASN A 168 11.23 -2.71 -10.10
N ALA A 169 10.81 -3.60 -9.19
CA ALA A 169 9.42 -4.01 -9.05
C ALA A 169 8.50 -2.83 -8.70
N TYR A 170 8.84 -2.01 -7.69
CA TYR A 170 7.97 -0.89 -7.35
C TYR A 170 8.02 0.25 -8.38
N LYS A 171 9.15 0.53 -9.02
CA LYS A 171 9.24 1.53 -10.09
C LYS A 171 8.41 1.11 -11.31
N ARG A 172 8.47 -0.17 -11.66
CA ARG A 172 7.63 -0.75 -12.71
C ARG A 172 6.15 -0.66 -12.35
N ALA A 173 5.78 -1.03 -11.13
CA ALA A 173 4.40 -0.90 -10.65
C ALA A 173 3.91 0.56 -10.66
N PHE A 174 4.76 1.53 -10.32
CA PHE A 174 4.43 2.95 -10.43
C PHE A 174 4.07 3.32 -11.87
N ASN A 175 4.82 2.85 -12.85
CA ASN A 175 4.57 3.16 -14.27
C ASN A 175 3.33 2.43 -14.80
N GLU A 176 3.12 1.17 -14.43
CA GLU A 176 2.03 0.32 -14.93
C GLU A 176 0.70 0.51 -14.18
N THR A 177 0.70 1.19 -13.02
CA THR A 177 -0.53 1.46 -12.28
C THR A 177 -1.50 2.31 -13.08
N LYS A 178 -2.70 1.78 -13.29
CA LYS A 178 -3.81 2.48 -13.94
C LYS A 178 -4.65 3.20 -12.89
N ILE A 179 -5.00 4.46 -13.19
CA ILE A 179 -5.88 5.28 -12.36
C ILE A 179 -7.26 5.30 -12.99
N ILE A 180 -8.26 4.85 -12.25
CA ILE A 180 -9.66 4.86 -12.62
C ILE A 180 -10.36 5.86 -11.69
N LYS A 181 -10.98 6.88 -12.27
CA LYS A 181 -11.74 7.88 -11.52
C LYS A 181 -13.17 7.40 -11.24
N ALA A 182 -13.71 7.89 -10.11
CA ALA A 182 -15.11 7.66 -9.72
C ALA A 182 -16.10 8.25 -10.72
#